data_bb6ceeabc3415778d970369bf828406e
#
_entry.id   bb6ceeabc3415778d970369bf828406e
#
_cell.length_a   1.000
_cell.length_b   1.000
_cell.length_c   1.000
_cell.angle_alpha   90.00
_cell.angle_beta   90.00
_cell.angle_gamma   90.00
#
_symmetry.space_group_name_H-M   'P 1'
#
loop_
_entity.id
_entity.type
_entity.pdbx_description
1 polymer ?
#
loop_
_entity_poly.entity_id
_entity_poly.type
_entity_poly.pdbx_seq_one_letter_code
_entity_poly.pdbx_strand_id
1 'polypeptide(L)'
;MLTAALVLILPAGAAAQQRYAILISGVSGGEKYAAQQQKWRTELAAFLTTNFAFPDANIVIVDEASDGSSKATADNVRNLFGDLARRVTREDTVFVVLVGHGTYDGIDAKFNLVGPDLSAAEWKSLFDGVAARLVVVNTTESSFPFLEQLSRTGRIVITATDSAQQRYATVFAEYFIRALADLSSDLDKNGRISIWEAFTLASSGVKQHYEQRGQLPTERPLLDDNGDGMGKEAEAPGDDGAVARTVYFNADPQPTAGDAERAALDKQRIALEKQLEDLKSRRSTMSEEQYLTELERIFVELARIAQEIRKRS
;
A
#
# COMPACT_ATOMS: atom_id res chain seq x y z
N MET A 1 12.87 -33.45 -51.12
CA MET A 1 13.56 -32.85 -49.99
C MET A 1 12.63 -31.82 -49.35
N LEU A 2 12.01 -32.18 -48.25
CA LEU A 2 11.17 -31.25 -47.47
C LEU A 2 12.07 -30.59 -46.40
N THR A 3 12.27 -29.30 -46.52
CA THR A 3 12.96 -28.48 -45.50
C THR A 3 11.94 -28.09 -44.45
N ALA A 4 12.00 -28.70 -43.25
CA ALA A 4 11.21 -28.28 -42.09
C ALA A 4 11.82 -27.00 -41.51
N ALA A 5 11.06 -25.90 -41.58
CA ALA A 5 11.42 -24.66 -40.90
C ALA A 5 11.09 -24.79 -39.39
N LEU A 6 12.13 -24.83 -38.57
CA LEU A 6 12.00 -24.78 -37.11
C LEU A 6 11.66 -23.35 -36.69
N VAL A 7 10.40 -23.10 -36.36
CA VAL A 7 9.98 -21.80 -35.76
C VAL A 7 10.43 -21.81 -34.29
N LEU A 8 11.50 -21.09 -33.98
CA LEU A 8 11.87 -20.77 -32.58
C LEU A 8 10.83 -19.80 -31.99
N ILE A 9 9.92 -20.33 -31.19
CA ILE A 9 9.09 -19.49 -30.32
C ILE A 9 9.97 -19.04 -29.15
N LEU A 10 10.48 -17.81 -29.23
CA LEU A 10 11.11 -17.17 -28.08
C LEU A 10 10.01 -16.98 -27.02
N PRO A 11 10.24 -17.40 -25.75
CA PRO A 11 9.30 -17.08 -24.69
C PRO A 11 9.22 -15.56 -24.58
N ALA A 12 8.01 -15.00 -24.69
CA ALA A 12 7.77 -13.63 -24.33
C ALA A 12 8.20 -13.48 -22.87
N GLY A 13 9.27 -12.74 -22.62
CA GLY A 13 9.73 -12.46 -21.27
C GLY A 13 8.55 -11.89 -20.48
N ALA A 14 8.20 -12.50 -19.36
CA ALA A 14 7.23 -11.93 -18.45
C ALA A 14 7.69 -10.50 -18.13
N ALA A 15 6.88 -9.51 -18.45
CA ALA A 15 7.19 -8.12 -18.10
C ALA A 15 7.35 -8.07 -16.58
N ALA A 16 8.46 -7.49 -16.10
CA ALA A 16 8.70 -7.36 -14.67
C ALA A 16 7.57 -6.52 -14.07
N GLN A 17 7.04 -6.94 -12.93
CA GLN A 17 6.03 -6.21 -12.16
C GLN A 17 6.47 -4.77 -11.96
N GLN A 18 5.63 -3.83 -12.38
CA GLN A 18 5.88 -2.41 -12.18
C GLN A 18 5.15 -1.91 -10.92
N ARG A 19 5.76 -0.92 -10.28
CA ARG A 19 5.18 -0.23 -9.13
C ARG A 19 4.99 1.23 -9.50
N TYR A 20 3.81 1.73 -9.22
CA TYR A 20 3.43 3.13 -9.45
C TYR A 20 3.02 3.76 -8.13
N ALA A 21 3.32 5.02 -7.95
CA ALA A 21 2.87 5.82 -6.81
C ALA A 21 2.16 7.08 -7.30
N ILE A 22 0.92 7.25 -6.86
CA ILE A 22 0.08 8.39 -7.18
C ILE A 22 -0.14 9.16 -5.87
N LEU A 23 0.52 10.31 -5.75
CA LEU A 23 0.47 11.16 -4.57
C LEU A 23 -0.44 12.35 -4.87
N ILE A 24 -1.61 12.41 -4.25
CA ILE A 24 -2.59 13.46 -4.47
C ILE A 24 -2.71 14.29 -3.21
N SER A 25 -2.31 15.56 -3.31
CA SER A 25 -2.57 16.54 -2.26
C SER A 25 -3.74 17.43 -2.66
N GLY A 26 -4.83 17.34 -1.91
CA GLY A 26 -6.01 18.14 -2.09
C GLY A 26 -5.83 19.61 -1.68
N VAL A 27 -6.94 20.33 -1.54
CA VAL A 27 -6.92 21.71 -1.04
C VAL A 27 -6.45 21.73 0.39
N SER A 28 -5.49 22.60 0.71
CA SER A 28 -4.88 22.68 2.03
C SER A 28 -5.75 23.44 3.05
N GLY A 29 -6.62 24.34 2.61
CA GLY A 29 -7.45 25.14 3.49
C GLY A 29 -6.70 26.24 4.26
N GLY A 30 -5.38 26.40 4.04
CA GLY A 30 -4.59 27.48 4.64
C GLY A 30 -3.09 27.22 4.63
N GLU A 31 -2.28 28.28 4.78
CA GLU A 31 -0.81 28.23 4.64
C GLU A 31 -0.13 27.20 5.55
N LYS A 32 -0.60 27.04 6.79
CA LYS A 32 -0.06 26.04 7.73
C LYS A 32 -0.18 24.63 7.18
N TYR A 33 -1.34 24.27 6.67
CA TYR A 33 -1.61 22.95 6.11
C TYR A 33 -0.92 22.79 4.75
N ALA A 34 -0.86 23.85 3.93
CA ALA A 34 -0.14 23.83 2.67
C ALA A 34 1.34 23.45 2.87
N ALA A 35 2.03 24.12 3.80
CA ALA A 35 3.42 23.81 4.12
C ALA A 35 3.59 22.38 4.65
N GLN A 36 2.68 21.89 5.49
CA GLN A 36 2.70 20.55 6.04
C GLN A 36 2.47 19.49 4.96
N GLN A 37 1.45 19.65 4.12
CA GLN A 37 1.14 18.73 3.03
C GLN A 37 2.28 18.69 1.99
N GLN A 38 2.86 19.85 1.67
CA GLN A 38 4.03 19.93 0.79
C GLN A 38 5.22 19.14 1.37
N LYS A 39 5.50 19.31 2.67
CA LYS A 39 6.54 18.56 3.35
C LYS A 39 6.29 17.05 3.23
N TRP A 40 5.12 16.58 3.63
CA TRP A 40 4.75 15.18 3.61
C TRP A 40 4.86 14.56 2.21
N ARG A 41 4.35 15.24 1.20
CA ARG A 41 4.44 14.80 -0.19
C ARG A 41 5.88 14.70 -0.68
N THR A 42 6.70 15.70 -0.37
CA THR A 42 8.12 15.73 -0.76
C THR A 42 8.90 14.60 -0.09
N GLU A 43 8.70 14.40 1.21
CA GLU A 43 9.34 13.32 1.97
C GLU A 43 8.91 11.95 1.46
N LEU A 44 7.60 11.75 1.22
CA LEU A 44 7.08 10.49 0.70
C LEU A 44 7.67 10.16 -0.69
N ALA A 45 7.67 11.12 -1.62
CA ALA A 45 8.27 10.94 -2.95
C ALA A 45 9.77 10.60 -2.85
N ALA A 46 10.50 11.30 -1.98
CA ALA A 46 11.92 11.03 -1.75
C ALA A 46 12.16 9.61 -1.21
N PHE A 47 11.39 9.16 -0.22
CA PHE A 47 11.52 7.80 0.32
C PHE A 47 11.17 6.73 -0.69
N LEU A 48 10.12 6.93 -1.50
CA LEU A 48 9.78 6.00 -2.57
C LEU A 48 10.93 5.82 -3.56
N THR A 49 11.62 6.89 -3.93
CA THR A 49 12.77 6.82 -4.81
C THR A 49 14.01 6.24 -4.12
N THR A 50 14.37 6.76 -2.93
CA THR A 50 15.66 6.45 -2.29
C THR A 50 15.65 5.11 -1.54
N ASN A 51 14.57 4.80 -0.82
CA ASN A 51 14.49 3.62 0.03
C ASN A 51 13.90 2.41 -0.70
N PHE A 52 12.98 2.67 -1.65
CA PHE A 52 12.23 1.61 -2.31
C PHE A 52 12.48 1.50 -3.81
N ALA A 53 13.37 2.32 -4.37
CA ALA A 53 13.76 2.30 -5.78
C ALA A 53 12.55 2.36 -6.75
N PHE A 54 11.56 3.21 -6.46
CA PHE A 54 10.53 3.52 -7.44
C PHE A 54 11.17 4.32 -8.58
N PRO A 55 10.91 3.96 -9.84
CA PRO A 55 11.32 4.80 -10.96
C PRO A 55 10.62 6.17 -10.87
N ASP A 56 11.35 7.27 -11.08
CA ASP A 56 10.78 8.62 -11.04
C ASP A 56 9.59 8.78 -12.01
N ALA A 57 9.67 8.15 -13.18
CA ALA A 57 8.59 8.15 -14.18
C ALA A 57 7.29 7.45 -13.70
N ASN A 58 7.37 6.67 -12.63
CA ASN A 58 6.24 5.96 -12.04
C ASN A 58 5.69 6.68 -10.78
N ILE A 59 6.29 7.78 -10.36
CA ILE A 59 5.79 8.62 -9.27
C ILE A 59 5.07 9.81 -9.88
N VAL A 60 3.77 9.89 -9.68
CA VAL A 60 2.94 10.99 -10.16
C VAL A 60 2.46 11.81 -8.97
N ILE A 61 2.72 13.10 -9.02
CA ILE A 61 2.29 14.06 -7.99
C ILE A 61 1.24 14.98 -8.58
N VAL A 62 0.13 15.10 -7.87
CA VAL A 62 -0.98 16.01 -8.20
C VAL A 62 -1.29 16.84 -6.96
N ASP A 63 -1.25 18.16 -7.06
CA ASP A 63 -1.44 19.04 -5.89
C ASP A 63 -2.11 20.38 -6.25
N GLU A 64 -2.52 21.15 -5.23
CA GLU A 64 -3.20 22.43 -5.42
C GLU A 64 -2.29 23.53 -6.00
N ALA A 65 -0.99 23.46 -5.72
CA ALA A 65 -0.02 24.50 -6.13
C ALA A 65 0.51 24.29 -7.55
N SER A 66 0.36 23.08 -8.09
CA SER A 66 0.78 22.75 -9.46
C SER A 66 -0.17 23.35 -10.51
N ASP A 67 0.32 23.41 -11.74
CA ASP A 67 -0.43 23.86 -12.92
C ASP A 67 -0.69 22.71 -13.89
N GLY A 68 -1.54 22.96 -14.89
CA GLY A 68 -1.84 22.01 -15.95
C GLY A 68 -2.41 20.69 -15.43
N SER A 69 -1.91 19.57 -15.96
CA SER A 69 -2.37 18.22 -15.60
C SER A 69 -1.98 17.78 -14.19
N SER A 70 -1.03 18.44 -13.56
CA SER A 70 -0.59 18.16 -12.18
C SER A 70 -1.39 18.91 -11.12
N LYS A 71 -2.32 19.78 -11.52
CA LYS A 71 -3.21 20.46 -10.58
C LYS A 71 -4.26 19.52 -10.04
N ALA A 72 -4.50 19.56 -8.71
CA ALA A 72 -5.43 18.67 -8.02
C ALA A 72 -6.90 19.06 -8.26
N THR A 73 -7.37 18.91 -9.50
CA THR A 73 -8.78 19.07 -9.90
C THR A 73 -9.42 17.72 -10.17
N ALA A 74 -10.73 17.62 -10.03
CA ALA A 74 -11.48 16.40 -10.33
C ALA A 74 -11.23 15.89 -11.76
N ASP A 75 -11.17 16.77 -12.74
CA ASP A 75 -10.96 16.38 -14.13
C ASP A 75 -9.53 15.84 -14.37
N ASN A 76 -8.52 16.47 -13.78
CA ASN A 76 -7.14 15.95 -13.86
C ASN A 76 -7.00 14.58 -13.19
N VAL A 77 -7.65 14.39 -12.05
CA VAL A 77 -7.69 13.08 -11.37
C VAL A 77 -8.37 12.03 -12.25
N ARG A 78 -9.52 12.34 -12.86
CA ARG A 78 -10.21 11.43 -13.79
C ARG A 78 -9.34 11.08 -14.99
N ASN A 79 -8.68 12.06 -15.59
CA ASN A 79 -7.77 11.85 -16.73
C ASN A 79 -6.57 10.97 -16.31
N LEU A 80 -5.96 11.26 -15.17
CA LEU A 80 -4.84 10.48 -14.62
C LEU A 80 -5.20 9.01 -14.47
N PHE A 81 -6.33 8.70 -13.83
CA PHE A 81 -6.75 7.31 -13.64
C PHE A 81 -7.20 6.65 -14.94
N GLY A 82 -7.79 7.40 -15.88
CA GLY A 82 -8.08 6.94 -17.23
C GLY A 82 -6.81 6.56 -18.00
N ASP A 83 -5.75 7.35 -17.89
CA ASP A 83 -4.43 7.07 -18.50
C ASP A 83 -3.75 5.89 -17.82
N LEU A 84 -3.78 5.84 -16.49
CA LEU A 84 -3.21 4.76 -15.70
C LEU A 84 -3.86 3.43 -16.06
N ALA A 85 -5.20 3.37 -16.15
CA ALA A 85 -5.95 2.17 -16.52
C ALA A 85 -5.54 1.57 -17.88
N ARG A 86 -5.03 2.42 -18.80
CA ARG A 86 -4.52 1.97 -20.11
C ARG A 86 -3.07 1.46 -20.06
N ARG A 87 -2.32 1.81 -19.02
CA ARG A 87 -0.88 1.52 -18.92
C ARG A 87 -0.57 0.32 -18.04
N VAL A 88 -1.35 0.12 -16.97
CA VAL A 88 -1.05 -0.89 -15.94
C VAL A 88 -1.69 -2.23 -16.27
N THR A 89 -1.05 -3.28 -15.82
CA THR A 89 -1.48 -4.67 -15.94
C THR A 89 -1.89 -5.24 -14.58
N ARG A 90 -2.38 -6.48 -14.55
CA ARG A 90 -2.78 -7.16 -13.30
C ARG A 90 -1.59 -7.53 -12.42
N GLU A 91 -0.42 -7.61 -12.99
CA GLU A 91 0.83 -7.91 -12.31
C GLU A 91 1.39 -6.70 -11.57
N ASP A 92 0.96 -5.48 -11.95
CA ASP A 92 1.46 -4.24 -11.40
C ASP A 92 0.82 -3.91 -10.05
N THR A 93 1.50 -3.06 -9.27
CA THR A 93 0.95 -2.49 -8.02
C THR A 93 0.95 -0.97 -8.11
N VAL A 94 -0.18 -0.38 -7.77
CA VAL A 94 -0.37 1.07 -7.74
C VAL A 94 -0.67 1.51 -6.30
N PHE A 95 0.20 2.33 -5.76
CA PHE A 95 0.03 2.98 -4.46
C PHE A 95 -0.62 4.34 -4.67
N VAL A 96 -1.77 4.57 -4.06
CA VAL A 96 -2.49 5.84 -4.09
C VAL A 96 -2.51 6.41 -2.69
N VAL A 97 -1.92 7.60 -2.50
CA VAL A 97 -1.92 8.28 -1.19
C VAL A 97 -2.64 9.61 -1.33
N LEU A 98 -3.74 9.75 -0.60
CA LEU A 98 -4.54 10.96 -0.51
C LEU A 98 -4.14 11.73 0.75
N VAL A 99 -3.57 12.92 0.55
CA VAL A 99 -3.13 13.84 1.60
C VAL A 99 -3.93 15.14 1.49
N GLY A 100 -4.52 15.60 2.56
CA GLY A 100 -5.33 16.82 2.51
C GLY A 100 -6.48 16.77 3.48
N HIS A 101 -7.62 17.28 3.07
CA HIS A 101 -8.85 17.31 3.84
C HIS A 101 -9.94 16.47 3.20
N GLY A 102 -10.77 15.87 4.04
CA GLY A 102 -11.99 15.19 3.64
C GLY A 102 -13.20 15.85 4.31
N THR A 103 -14.35 15.77 3.67
CA THR A 103 -15.61 16.26 4.20
C THR A 103 -16.68 15.18 4.15
N TYR A 104 -17.62 15.26 5.09
CA TYR A 104 -18.80 14.40 5.11
C TYR A 104 -20.03 15.28 5.31
N ASP A 105 -20.98 15.25 4.38
CA ASP A 105 -22.18 16.10 4.41
C ASP A 105 -23.40 15.40 5.07
N GLY A 106 -23.23 14.20 5.57
CA GLY A 106 -24.27 13.37 6.16
C GLY A 106 -24.73 12.24 5.23
N ILE A 107 -24.34 12.28 3.96
CA ILE A 107 -24.65 11.30 2.93
C ILE A 107 -23.37 10.80 2.28
N ASP A 108 -22.55 11.71 1.73
CA ASP A 108 -21.35 11.41 1.00
C ASP A 108 -20.09 11.92 1.71
N ALA A 109 -19.06 11.09 1.75
CA ALA A 109 -17.71 11.51 2.06
C ALA A 109 -16.99 11.92 0.78
N LYS A 110 -16.22 13.01 0.84
CA LYS A 110 -15.51 13.59 -0.30
C LYS A 110 -14.06 13.87 0.07
N PHE A 111 -13.18 13.71 -0.92
CA PHE A 111 -11.82 14.22 -0.85
C PHE A 111 -11.78 15.60 -1.51
N ASN A 112 -11.28 16.59 -0.76
CA ASN A 112 -11.38 18.00 -1.15
C ASN A 112 -10.32 18.36 -2.19
N LEU A 113 -10.77 18.78 -3.37
CA LEU A 113 -9.93 19.13 -4.52
C LEU A 113 -10.06 20.62 -4.86
N VAL A 114 -9.23 21.09 -5.76
CA VAL A 114 -9.38 22.43 -6.32
C VAL A 114 -10.60 22.46 -7.24
N GLY A 115 -11.62 23.21 -6.85
CA GLY A 115 -12.92 23.22 -7.54
C GLY A 115 -13.86 22.13 -7.00
N PRO A 116 -14.56 21.39 -7.84
CA PRO A 116 -15.44 20.31 -7.38
C PRO A 116 -14.65 19.15 -6.75
N ASP A 117 -15.14 18.67 -5.62
CA ASP A 117 -14.60 17.51 -4.93
C ASP A 117 -15.01 16.20 -5.59
N LEU A 118 -14.31 15.10 -5.27
CA LEU A 118 -14.70 13.75 -5.64
C LEU A 118 -15.22 12.99 -4.43
N SER A 119 -16.42 12.43 -4.56
CA SER A 119 -17.02 11.54 -3.56
C SER A 119 -16.34 10.17 -3.53
N ALA A 120 -16.47 9.44 -2.42
CA ALA A 120 -15.98 8.08 -2.30
C ALA A 120 -16.51 7.15 -3.40
N ALA A 121 -17.76 7.33 -3.85
CA ALA A 121 -18.35 6.59 -4.97
C ALA A 121 -17.69 6.91 -6.32
N GLU A 122 -17.34 8.17 -6.56
CA GLU A 122 -16.60 8.55 -7.76
C GLU A 122 -15.19 7.98 -7.75
N TRP A 123 -14.48 8.03 -6.62
CA TRP A 123 -13.18 7.37 -6.45
C TRP A 123 -13.27 5.87 -6.71
N LYS A 124 -14.33 5.20 -6.19
CA LYS A 124 -14.58 3.79 -6.49
C LYS A 124 -14.65 3.53 -7.99
N SER A 125 -15.40 4.35 -8.71
CA SER A 125 -15.57 4.20 -10.16
C SER A 125 -14.22 4.34 -10.91
N LEU A 126 -13.36 5.27 -10.49
CA LEU A 126 -12.01 5.44 -11.06
C LEU A 126 -11.13 4.22 -10.77
N PHE A 127 -11.13 3.73 -9.55
CA PHE A 127 -10.31 2.60 -9.12
C PHE A 127 -10.77 1.27 -9.70
N ASP A 128 -12.06 1.09 -9.93
CA ASP A 128 -12.59 -0.13 -10.56
C ASP A 128 -12.16 -0.28 -12.03
N GLY A 129 -11.78 0.81 -12.68
CA GLY A 129 -11.19 0.81 -14.02
C GLY A 129 -9.72 0.38 -14.08
N VAL A 130 -9.00 0.33 -12.94
CA VAL A 130 -7.58 0.00 -12.89
C VAL A 130 -7.39 -1.50 -12.68
N ALA A 131 -6.71 -2.17 -13.61
CA ALA A 131 -6.51 -3.62 -13.55
C ALA A 131 -5.47 -4.06 -12.50
N ALA A 132 -4.51 -3.19 -12.18
CA ALA A 132 -3.44 -3.44 -11.20
C ALA A 132 -3.97 -3.63 -9.79
N ARG A 133 -3.16 -4.24 -8.91
CA ARG A 133 -3.42 -4.22 -7.47
C ARG A 133 -3.35 -2.78 -6.97
N LEU A 134 -4.41 -2.33 -6.31
CA LEU A 134 -4.46 -1.02 -5.70
C LEU A 134 -4.20 -1.10 -4.19
N VAL A 135 -3.31 -0.24 -3.70
CA VAL A 135 -3.10 0.08 -2.30
C VAL A 135 -3.51 1.53 -2.12
N VAL A 136 -4.62 1.77 -1.44
CA VAL A 136 -5.18 3.11 -1.25
C VAL A 136 -5.01 3.52 0.21
N VAL A 137 -4.34 4.64 0.43
CA VAL A 137 -4.12 5.22 1.75
C VAL A 137 -4.80 6.60 1.79
N ASN A 138 -5.95 6.68 2.42
CA ASN A 138 -6.64 7.94 2.63
C ASN A 138 -6.32 8.47 4.03
N THR A 139 -5.50 9.53 4.08
CA THR A 139 -5.00 10.08 5.34
C THR A 139 -5.88 11.21 5.91
N THR A 140 -7.03 11.47 5.30
CA THR A 140 -7.87 12.62 5.65
C THR A 140 -8.85 12.32 6.79
N GLU A 141 -9.41 13.37 7.38
CA GLU A 141 -10.60 13.28 8.21
C GLU A 141 -11.78 12.73 7.41
N SER A 142 -12.81 12.23 8.08
CA SER A 142 -14.00 11.62 7.45
C SER A 142 -13.67 10.53 6.42
N SER A 143 -12.52 9.85 6.54
CA SER A 143 -12.06 8.87 5.54
C SER A 143 -12.74 7.50 5.65
N PHE A 144 -13.38 7.18 6.76
CA PHE A 144 -14.03 5.87 6.97
C PHE A 144 -14.98 5.44 5.84
N PRO A 145 -15.89 6.29 5.31
CA PRO A 145 -16.77 5.87 4.22
C PRO A 145 -16.02 5.51 2.92
N PHE A 146 -14.79 5.97 2.75
CA PHE A 146 -13.96 5.52 1.63
C PHE A 146 -13.59 4.05 1.79
N LEU A 147 -13.31 3.58 3.02
CA LEU A 147 -13.04 2.18 3.25
C LEU A 147 -14.22 1.31 2.81
N GLU A 148 -15.44 1.63 3.29
CA GLU A 148 -16.65 0.90 2.92
C GLU A 148 -16.91 0.90 1.41
N GLN A 149 -16.72 2.05 0.75
CA GLN A 149 -16.98 2.19 -0.69
C GLN A 149 -15.91 1.54 -1.56
N LEU A 150 -14.65 1.64 -1.14
CA LEU A 150 -13.50 1.17 -1.93
C LEU A 150 -13.16 -0.29 -1.69
N SER A 151 -13.69 -0.88 -0.62
CA SER A 151 -13.45 -2.28 -0.24
C SER A 151 -13.75 -3.22 -1.40
N ARG A 152 -12.80 -4.12 -1.68
CA ARG A 152 -12.88 -5.11 -2.74
C ARG A 152 -11.76 -6.14 -2.57
N THR A 153 -12.05 -7.41 -2.81
CA THR A 153 -11.03 -8.47 -2.86
C THR A 153 -9.86 -8.11 -3.77
N GLY A 154 -8.65 -8.19 -3.25
CA GLY A 154 -7.41 -7.86 -3.97
C GLY A 154 -7.03 -6.38 -3.96
N ARG A 155 -7.78 -5.52 -3.28
CA ARG A 155 -7.47 -4.13 -2.99
C ARG A 155 -7.15 -3.98 -1.51
N ILE A 156 -6.14 -3.19 -1.18
CA ILE A 156 -5.84 -2.81 0.20
C ILE A 156 -6.32 -1.37 0.38
N VAL A 157 -7.15 -1.13 1.38
CA VAL A 157 -7.66 0.20 1.72
C VAL A 157 -7.28 0.54 3.15
N ILE A 158 -6.60 1.66 3.32
CA ILE A 158 -6.24 2.21 4.63
C ILE A 158 -6.90 3.58 4.78
N THR A 159 -7.54 3.80 5.91
CA THR A 159 -8.13 5.09 6.28
C THR A 159 -7.58 5.58 7.61
N ALA A 160 -7.49 6.89 7.79
CA ALA A 160 -7.03 7.50 9.03
C ALA A 160 -8.09 7.48 10.14
N THR A 161 -9.37 7.33 9.78
CA THR A 161 -10.49 7.44 10.73
C THR A 161 -11.41 6.23 10.64
N ASP A 162 -12.04 5.92 11.77
CA ASP A 162 -13.06 4.89 11.95
C ASP A 162 -14.50 5.44 11.92
N SER A 163 -14.65 6.72 11.63
CA SER A 163 -15.94 7.40 11.64
C SER A 163 -16.03 8.48 10.58
N ALA A 164 -17.16 8.54 9.89
CA ALA A 164 -17.50 9.62 8.96
C ALA A 164 -17.63 10.99 9.65
N GLN A 165 -17.95 11.03 10.94
CA GLN A 165 -18.14 12.23 11.72
C GLN A 165 -16.84 12.83 12.27
N GLN A 166 -15.71 12.14 12.14
CA GLN A 166 -14.42 12.67 12.54
C GLN A 166 -14.01 13.81 11.59
N ARG A 167 -13.93 15.04 12.14
CA ARG A 167 -13.72 16.30 11.39
C ARG A 167 -12.43 17.03 11.78
N TYR A 168 -11.65 16.46 12.68
CA TYR A 168 -10.38 17.05 13.10
C TYR A 168 -9.27 16.61 12.16
N ALA A 169 -8.38 17.55 11.82
CA ALA A 169 -7.21 17.22 11.02
C ALA A 169 -6.43 16.06 11.65
N THR A 170 -6.10 15.08 10.82
CA THR A 170 -5.43 13.85 11.23
C THR A 170 -3.91 14.04 11.32
N VAL A 171 -3.27 13.21 12.12
CA VAL A 171 -1.80 13.11 12.16
C VAL A 171 -1.29 11.82 11.48
N PHE A 172 -2.19 10.96 11.01
CA PHE A 172 -1.86 9.67 10.42
C PHE A 172 -0.87 9.80 9.25
N ALA A 173 -1.04 10.81 8.38
CA ALA A 173 -0.12 11.04 7.27
C ALA A 173 1.34 11.15 7.73
N GLU A 174 1.60 11.89 8.80
CA GLU A 174 2.95 12.08 9.34
C GLU A 174 3.56 10.74 9.77
N TYR A 175 2.81 9.95 10.51
CA TYR A 175 3.29 8.67 11.04
C TYR A 175 3.42 7.60 9.96
N PHE A 176 2.54 7.61 8.96
CA PHE A 176 2.65 6.70 7.82
C PHE A 176 3.91 6.98 6.99
N ILE A 177 4.22 8.25 6.73
CA ILE A 177 5.42 8.64 6.01
C ILE A 177 6.68 8.34 6.83
N ARG A 178 6.66 8.58 8.14
CA ARG A 178 7.77 8.21 9.04
C ARG A 178 8.03 6.71 9.05
N ALA A 179 6.98 5.88 9.00
CA ALA A 179 7.15 4.44 8.90
C ALA A 179 7.89 3.99 7.63
N LEU A 180 7.92 4.81 6.58
CA LEU A 180 8.66 4.54 5.34
C LEU A 180 10.08 5.12 5.34
N ALA A 181 10.41 5.98 6.30
CA ALA A 181 11.71 6.63 6.38
C ALA A 181 12.81 5.74 6.92
N ASP A 182 12.47 4.77 7.78
CA ASP A 182 13.42 3.98 8.54
C ASP A 182 13.25 2.48 8.28
N LEU A 183 14.35 1.80 8.00
CA LEU A 183 14.41 0.34 7.85
C LEU A 183 14.10 -0.41 9.17
N SER A 184 14.06 0.26 10.33
CA SER A 184 13.54 -0.32 11.57
C SER A 184 12.05 -0.69 11.48
N SER A 185 11.38 -0.22 10.43
CA SER A 185 10.00 -0.57 10.08
C SER A 185 9.84 -1.99 9.56
N ASP A 186 10.93 -2.66 9.18
CA ASP A 186 10.99 -4.09 8.90
C ASP A 186 10.88 -4.89 10.21
N LEU A 187 9.66 -5.16 10.65
CA LEU A 187 9.37 -5.78 11.95
C LEU A 187 9.70 -7.27 11.98
N ASP A 188 9.53 -7.96 10.86
CA ASP A 188 9.83 -9.39 10.73
C ASP A 188 11.26 -9.68 10.27
N LYS A 189 12.05 -8.63 10.01
CA LYS A 189 13.47 -8.69 9.62
C LYS A 189 13.72 -9.43 8.31
N ASN A 190 12.77 -9.35 7.37
CA ASN A 190 12.90 -9.96 6.05
C ASN A 190 13.65 -9.08 5.02
N GLY A 191 14.04 -7.86 5.39
CA GLY A 191 14.75 -6.89 4.57
C GLY A 191 13.83 -6.05 3.68
N ARG A 192 12.51 -6.10 3.90
CA ARG A 192 11.48 -5.42 3.12
C ARG A 192 10.46 -4.77 4.06
N ILE A 193 9.81 -3.72 3.60
CA ILE A 193 8.70 -3.09 4.34
C ILE A 193 7.40 -3.41 3.61
N SER A 194 6.54 -4.17 4.28
CA SER A 194 5.19 -4.47 3.82
C SER A 194 4.22 -3.32 4.12
N ILE A 195 3.08 -3.32 3.45
CA ILE A 195 1.98 -2.39 3.74
C ILE A 195 1.49 -2.56 5.17
N TRP A 196 1.44 -3.80 5.66
CA TRP A 196 1.04 -4.10 7.03
C TRP A 196 1.98 -3.49 8.08
N GLU A 197 3.28 -3.60 7.87
CA GLU A 197 4.28 -3.02 8.79
C GLU A 197 4.20 -1.50 8.83
N ALA A 198 4.11 -0.85 7.66
CA ALA A 198 3.92 0.60 7.58
C ALA A 198 2.63 1.04 8.29
N PHE A 199 1.52 0.33 8.09
CA PHE A 199 0.25 0.58 8.75
C PHE A 199 0.33 0.40 10.28
N THR A 200 0.96 -0.69 10.73
CA THR A 200 1.11 -1.01 12.16
C THR A 200 1.92 0.06 12.90
N LEU A 201 3.04 0.47 12.32
CA LEU A 201 3.89 1.51 12.90
C LEU A 201 3.23 2.88 12.87
N ALA A 202 2.54 3.22 11.78
CA ALA A 202 1.78 4.46 11.69
C ALA A 202 0.67 4.51 12.75
N SER A 203 -0.09 3.43 12.91
CA SER A 203 -1.16 3.32 13.92
C SER A 203 -0.62 3.45 15.35
N SER A 204 0.50 2.78 15.65
CA SER A 204 1.19 2.92 16.94
C SER A 204 1.69 4.35 17.16
N GLY A 205 2.21 5.00 16.13
CA GLY A 205 2.65 6.39 16.20
C GLY A 205 1.52 7.36 16.48
N VAL A 206 0.36 7.17 15.83
CA VAL A 206 -0.87 7.94 16.10
C VAL A 206 -1.29 7.79 17.56
N LYS A 207 -1.37 6.56 18.05
CA LYS A 207 -1.72 6.29 19.46
C LYS A 207 -0.79 6.99 20.43
N GLN A 208 0.52 6.84 20.24
CA GLN A 208 1.53 7.52 21.06
C GLN A 208 1.43 9.05 21.00
N HIS A 209 1.10 9.60 19.82
CA HIS A 209 0.89 11.04 19.66
C HIS A 209 -0.15 11.60 20.63
N TYR A 210 -1.30 10.95 20.75
CA TYR A 210 -2.38 11.36 21.65
C TYR A 210 -2.03 11.07 23.11
N GLU A 211 -1.47 9.90 23.42
CA GLU A 211 -1.08 9.52 24.77
C GLU A 211 -0.06 10.51 25.39
N GLN A 212 0.98 10.89 24.64
CA GLN A 212 2.00 11.85 25.09
C GLN A 212 1.44 13.24 25.37
N ARG A 213 0.29 13.57 24.82
CA ARG A 213 -0.41 14.84 25.03
C ARG A 213 -1.52 14.75 26.08
N GLY A 214 -1.73 13.57 26.64
CA GLY A 214 -2.85 13.33 27.57
C GLY A 214 -4.22 13.54 26.91
N GLN A 215 -4.31 13.30 25.60
CA GLN A 215 -5.52 13.49 24.81
C GLN A 215 -6.14 12.14 24.44
N LEU A 216 -7.46 12.10 24.32
CA LEU A 216 -8.14 10.96 23.72
C LEU A 216 -7.91 10.98 22.20
N PRO A 217 -7.63 9.83 21.57
CA PRO A 217 -7.50 9.75 20.12
C PRO A 217 -8.79 10.21 19.43
N THR A 218 -8.67 11.12 18.48
CA THR A 218 -9.78 11.54 17.61
C THR A 218 -9.76 10.82 16.27
N GLU A 219 -8.73 10.05 15.99
CA GLU A 219 -8.58 9.24 14.80
C GLU A 219 -8.15 7.81 15.18
N ARG A 220 -8.63 6.86 14.43
CA ARG A 220 -8.28 5.43 14.53
C ARG A 220 -8.07 4.88 13.14
N PRO A 221 -6.82 4.63 12.75
CA PRO A 221 -6.53 4.09 11.44
C PRO A 221 -7.08 2.66 11.28
N LEU A 222 -7.70 2.40 10.14
CA LEU A 222 -8.24 1.10 9.78
C LEU A 222 -7.62 0.60 8.48
N LEU A 223 -7.52 -0.73 8.35
CA LEU A 223 -7.11 -1.41 7.14
C LEU A 223 -8.13 -2.49 6.80
N ASP A 224 -8.54 -2.54 5.52
CA ASP A 224 -9.32 -3.61 4.90
C ASP A 224 -8.51 -4.16 3.71
N ASP A 225 -8.25 -5.45 3.68
CA ASP A 225 -7.59 -6.12 2.57
C ASP A 225 -8.27 -7.46 2.16
N ASN A 226 -9.30 -7.85 2.90
CA ASN A 226 -10.12 -9.02 2.58
C ASN A 226 -11.32 -8.68 1.69
N GLY A 227 -11.72 -7.40 1.65
CA GLY A 227 -12.78 -6.87 0.80
C GLY A 227 -14.18 -6.97 1.40
N ASP A 228 -14.29 -7.03 2.73
CA ASP A 228 -15.59 -7.12 3.42
C ASP A 228 -16.17 -5.75 3.86
N GLY A 229 -15.39 -4.67 3.71
CA GLY A 229 -15.78 -3.32 4.10
C GLY A 229 -15.75 -3.05 5.60
N MET A 230 -15.16 -3.95 6.39
CA MET A 230 -15.09 -3.84 7.85
C MET A 230 -13.66 -3.72 8.34
N GLY A 231 -12.96 -2.69 7.90
CA GLY A 231 -11.55 -2.48 8.24
C GLY A 231 -11.25 -2.61 9.73
N LYS A 232 -10.05 -3.07 10.04
CA LYS A 232 -9.59 -3.37 11.40
C LYS A 232 -8.41 -2.49 11.79
N GLU A 233 -8.29 -2.26 13.11
CA GLU A 233 -7.11 -1.65 13.71
C GLU A 233 -5.94 -2.64 13.72
N ALA A 234 -4.71 -2.13 13.69
CA ALA A 234 -3.50 -2.96 13.67
C ALA A 234 -3.36 -3.89 14.89
N GLU A 235 -3.88 -3.47 16.05
CA GLU A 235 -3.83 -4.25 17.30
C GLU A 235 -4.80 -5.44 17.32
N ALA A 236 -5.87 -5.37 16.52
CA ALA A 236 -6.91 -6.40 16.46
C ALA A 236 -7.34 -6.68 15.00
N PRO A 237 -6.44 -7.20 14.14
CA PRO A 237 -6.67 -7.27 12.71
C PRO A 237 -7.79 -8.24 12.29
N GLY A 238 -8.17 -9.19 13.14
CA GLY A 238 -9.15 -10.21 12.75
C GLY A 238 -8.71 -10.97 11.50
N ASP A 239 -9.53 -10.91 10.44
CA ASP A 239 -9.25 -11.56 9.15
C ASP A 239 -8.55 -10.61 8.15
N ASP A 240 -8.29 -9.34 8.53
CA ASP A 240 -7.52 -8.38 7.74
C ASP A 240 -6.01 -8.49 7.98
N GLY A 241 -5.24 -7.91 7.08
CA GLY A 241 -3.78 -7.83 7.12
C GLY A 241 -3.07 -8.96 6.41
N ALA A 242 -3.77 -10.02 5.99
CA ALA A 242 -3.13 -11.16 5.32
C ALA A 242 -2.53 -10.76 3.96
N VAL A 243 -3.25 -9.97 3.16
CA VAL A 243 -2.76 -9.48 1.87
C VAL A 243 -1.72 -8.38 2.08
N ALA A 244 -1.96 -7.45 3.02
CA ALA A 244 -1.07 -6.34 3.32
C ALA A 244 0.33 -6.78 3.78
N ARG A 245 0.46 -7.94 4.42
CA ARG A 245 1.76 -8.55 4.79
C ARG A 245 2.55 -9.09 3.61
N THR A 246 1.91 -9.33 2.47
CA THR A 246 2.55 -9.87 1.26
C THR A 246 2.77 -8.84 0.18
N VAL A 247 2.33 -7.60 0.38
CA VAL A 247 2.52 -6.48 -0.53
C VAL A 247 3.53 -5.52 0.07
N TYR A 248 4.63 -5.29 -0.66
CA TYR A 248 5.79 -4.55 -0.18
C TYR A 248 5.99 -3.26 -0.97
N PHE A 249 6.55 -2.24 -0.30
CA PHE A 249 7.07 -1.07 -0.97
C PHE A 249 8.33 -1.39 -1.79
N ASN A 250 9.15 -2.32 -1.32
CA ASN A 250 10.36 -2.76 -2.01
C ASN A 250 10.02 -3.48 -3.32
N ALA A 251 10.90 -3.37 -4.31
CA ALA A 251 10.84 -4.24 -5.49
C ALA A 251 10.99 -5.70 -5.08
N ASP A 252 10.37 -6.60 -5.83
CA ASP A 252 10.69 -8.00 -5.68
C ASP A 252 12.17 -8.21 -6.00
N PRO A 253 12.86 -9.06 -5.24
CA PRO A 253 14.26 -9.36 -5.49
C PRO A 253 14.43 -9.80 -6.93
N GLN A 254 15.19 -9.01 -7.70
CA GLN A 254 15.53 -9.40 -9.07
C GLN A 254 16.69 -10.41 -9.02
N PRO A 255 16.67 -11.46 -9.85
CA PRO A 255 17.82 -12.33 -9.99
C PRO A 255 19.02 -11.49 -10.42
N THR A 256 20.03 -11.37 -9.58
CA THR A 256 21.29 -10.74 -9.99
C THR A 256 21.90 -11.59 -11.09
N ALA A 257 22.26 -10.96 -12.22
CA ALA A 257 22.95 -11.63 -13.31
C ALA A 257 24.28 -12.18 -12.77
N GLY A 258 24.34 -13.49 -12.53
CA GLY A 258 25.50 -14.18 -11.99
C GLY A 258 25.23 -15.18 -10.85
N ASP A 259 24.07 -15.11 -10.19
CA ASP A 259 23.73 -16.09 -9.13
C ASP A 259 22.30 -16.61 -9.26
N ALA A 260 22.09 -17.46 -10.25
CA ALA A 260 20.80 -18.13 -10.50
C ALA A 260 20.33 -18.96 -9.28
N GLU A 261 21.26 -19.49 -8.49
CA GLU A 261 20.94 -20.28 -7.29
C GLU A 261 20.46 -19.37 -6.15
N ARG A 262 21.08 -18.20 -5.95
CA ARG A 262 20.62 -17.22 -4.97
C ARG A 262 19.23 -16.70 -5.30
N ALA A 263 18.98 -16.38 -6.58
CA ALA A 263 17.66 -15.96 -7.05
C ALA A 263 16.59 -17.05 -6.83
N ALA A 264 16.96 -18.32 -7.01
CA ALA A 264 16.06 -19.44 -6.72
C ALA A 264 15.75 -19.56 -5.23
N LEU A 265 16.74 -19.33 -4.36
CA LEU A 265 16.58 -19.33 -2.90
C LEU A 265 15.70 -18.15 -2.44
N ASP A 266 15.92 -16.95 -2.97
CA ASP A 266 15.07 -15.78 -2.66
C ASP A 266 13.62 -16.02 -3.08
N LYS A 267 13.39 -16.61 -4.27
CA LYS A 267 12.05 -16.98 -4.73
C LYS A 267 11.37 -18.02 -3.82
N GLN A 268 12.14 -19.01 -3.36
CA GLN A 268 11.63 -20.00 -2.41
C GLN A 268 11.28 -19.37 -1.05
N ARG A 269 12.12 -18.44 -0.56
CA ARG A 269 11.85 -17.70 0.67
C ARG A 269 10.52 -16.94 0.58
N ILE A 270 10.32 -16.17 -0.48
CA ILE A 270 9.07 -15.40 -0.71
C ILE A 270 7.86 -16.33 -0.76
N ALA A 271 7.97 -17.49 -1.41
CA ALA A 271 6.87 -18.46 -1.46
C ALA A 271 6.53 -19.04 -0.09
N LEU A 272 7.53 -19.29 0.76
CA LEU A 272 7.32 -19.78 2.14
C LEU A 272 6.76 -18.69 3.06
N GLU A 273 7.21 -17.44 2.93
CA GLU A 273 6.66 -16.29 3.67
C GLU A 273 5.16 -16.14 3.34
N LYS A 274 4.77 -16.27 2.07
CA LYS A 274 3.37 -16.30 1.68
C LYS A 274 2.60 -17.48 2.29
N GLN A 275 3.18 -18.70 2.29
CA GLN A 275 2.56 -19.87 2.93
C GLN A 275 2.38 -19.65 4.43
N LEU A 276 3.33 -18.95 5.09
CA LEU A 276 3.24 -18.61 6.51
C LEU A 276 2.05 -17.69 6.79
N GLU A 277 1.86 -16.66 5.97
CA GLU A 277 0.73 -15.75 6.12
C GLU A 277 -0.62 -16.44 5.81
N ASP A 278 -0.67 -17.27 4.76
CA ASP A 278 -1.84 -18.10 4.48
C ASP A 278 -2.17 -19.08 5.63
N LEU A 279 -1.15 -19.64 6.29
CA LEU A 279 -1.32 -20.51 7.45
C LEU A 279 -1.87 -19.72 8.66
N LYS A 280 -1.32 -18.53 8.92
CA LYS A 280 -1.80 -17.67 10.02
C LYS A 280 -3.26 -17.26 9.82
N SER A 281 -3.67 -16.92 8.60
CA SER A 281 -5.05 -16.54 8.29
C SER A 281 -6.05 -17.69 8.50
N ARG A 282 -5.60 -18.93 8.33
CA ARG A 282 -6.45 -20.14 8.53
C ARG A 282 -6.38 -20.75 9.93
N ARG A 283 -5.70 -20.10 10.87
CA ARG A 283 -5.53 -20.64 12.23
C ARG A 283 -6.84 -21.04 12.92
N SER A 284 -7.89 -20.22 12.75
CA SER A 284 -9.20 -20.46 13.36
C SER A 284 -9.94 -21.69 12.79
N THR A 285 -9.54 -22.18 11.62
CA THR A 285 -10.17 -23.31 10.92
C THR A 285 -9.39 -24.63 11.07
N MET A 286 -8.27 -24.62 11.81
CA MET A 286 -7.37 -25.76 12.00
C MET A 286 -7.28 -26.17 13.45
N SER A 287 -6.95 -27.45 13.71
CA SER A 287 -6.57 -27.87 15.05
C SER A 287 -5.22 -27.28 15.45
N GLU A 288 -5.00 -27.07 16.74
CA GLU A 288 -3.74 -26.52 17.26
C GLU A 288 -2.54 -27.37 16.85
N GLU A 289 -2.67 -28.69 16.90
CA GLU A 289 -1.62 -29.63 16.50
C GLU A 289 -1.26 -29.51 15.03
N GLN A 290 -2.26 -29.44 14.15
CA GLN A 290 -2.04 -29.23 12.69
C GLN A 290 -1.38 -27.87 12.42
N TYR A 291 -1.84 -26.82 13.09
CA TYR A 291 -1.27 -25.48 12.95
C TYR A 291 0.20 -25.44 13.36
N LEU A 292 0.53 -25.99 14.53
CA LEU A 292 1.91 -26.01 15.04
C LEU A 292 2.85 -26.85 14.16
N THR A 293 2.37 -27.98 13.64
CA THR A 293 3.14 -28.84 12.74
C THR A 293 3.51 -28.13 11.43
N GLU A 294 2.52 -27.48 10.80
CA GLU A 294 2.76 -26.72 9.58
C GLU A 294 3.63 -25.46 9.82
N LEU A 295 3.42 -24.79 10.95
CA LEU A 295 4.21 -23.64 11.36
C LEU A 295 5.69 -24.01 11.54
N GLU A 296 5.97 -25.10 12.26
CA GLU A 296 7.32 -25.61 12.45
C GLU A 296 7.98 -25.97 11.12
N ARG A 297 7.28 -26.67 10.23
CA ARG A 297 7.78 -26.99 8.89
C ARG A 297 8.22 -25.77 8.13
N ILE A 298 7.37 -24.73 8.07
CA ILE A 298 7.66 -23.48 7.33
C ILE A 298 8.87 -22.77 7.95
N PHE A 299 8.93 -22.64 9.27
CA PHE A 299 10.05 -21.98 9.95
C PHE A 299 11.38 -22.71 9.75
N VAL A 300 11.39 -24.02 9.79
CA VAL A 300 12.61 -24.84 9.54
C VAL A 300 13.10 -24.60 8.10
N GLU A 301 12.20 -24.59 7.14
CA GLU A 301 12.57 -24.34 5.74
C GLU A 301 13.06 -22.88 5.52
N LEU A 302 12.40 -21.89 6.12
CA LEU A 302 12.86 -20.49 6.08
C LEU A 302 14.25 -20.34 6.68
N ALA A 303 14.49 -20.95 7.84
CA ALA A 303 15.82 -20.91 8.50
C ALA A 303 16.90 -21.55 7.63
N ARG A 304 16.61 -22.69 6.96
CA ARG A 304 17.54 -23.34 6.03
C ARG A 304 17.86 -22.45 4.84
N ILE A 305 16.85 -21.86 4.21
CA ILE A 305 17.05 -20.96 3.07
C ILE A 305 17.86 -19.73 3.47
N ALA A 306 17.53 -19.11 4.62
CA ALA A 306 18.27 -17.96 5.14
C ALA A 306 19.75 -18.31 5.41
N GLN A 307 20.05 -19.52 5.88
CA GLN A 307 21.43 -20.00 6.06
C GLN A 307 22.15 -20.15 4.71
N GLU A 308 21.51 -20.71 3.70
CA GLU A 308 22.10 -20.87 2.36
C GLU A 308 22.36 -19.53 1.68
N ILE A 309 21.45 -18.57 1.80
CA ILE A 309 21.64 -17.19 1.30
C ILE A 309 22.85 -16.54 1.97
N ARG A 310 23.00 -16.66 3.31
CA ARG A 310 24.15 -16.11 4.05
C ARG A 310 25.50 -16.71 3.66
N LYS A 311 25.53 -17.97 3.29
CA LYS A 311 26.79 -18.62 2.83
C LYS A 311 27.26 -18.09 1.47
N ARG A 312 26.38 -17.44 0.72
CA ARG A 312 26.60 -16.92 -0.64
C ARG A 312 26.70 -15.40 -0.70
N SER A 313 26.52 -14.72 0.41
CA SER A 313 26.73 -13.27 0.58
C SER A 313 28.16 -12.97 1.01
#